data_c1fdf6f92d0033fe12f6455fafc542ec
#
_entry.id   c1fdf6f92d0033fe12f6455fafc542ec
#
_cell.length_a   1.000
_cell.length_b   1.000
_cell.length_c   1.000
_cell.angle_alpha   90.00
_cell.angle_beta   90.00
_cell.angle_gamma   90.00
#
_symmetry.space_group_name_H-M   'P 1'
#
loop_
_entity.id
_entity.type
_entity.pdbx_description
1 polymer ?
#
loop_
_entity_poly.entity_id
_entity_poly.type
_entity_poly.pdbx_seq_one_letter_code
_entity_poly.pdbx_strand_id
1 'polypeptide(L)'
;MANVVVIGAQWGDEGKGKITDLLSRSADVVVRYQGGVNAGHTIVVDDKVLKLHLIPSGILYKNTSCLIGSGTVVDPKILLKEIDMLIDNGIDISGLKISSTSHVTMPYHRILDEAMEADRGSNKIGTTGRGIGPTYADKSQRNGIRIRDLLNKERLSDVIEIPLREKNGLLEKIYGIKPLKLEDIIEEYLDYGERLSKHVVDCTRTIHAASKDKKNILFEGAQGTLLDLDHGTYPFAVSYTHLTLPTILLV
;
A
#
# COMPACT_ATOMS: atom_id res chain seq x y z
N MET A 1 -28.17 1.92 -7.04
CA MET A 1 -26.74 2.13 -6.91
C MET A 1 -26.38 2.30 -5.45
N ALA A 2 -25.41 1.55 -4.94
CA ALA A 2 -24.90 1.74 -3.60
C ALA A 2 -23.40 1.95 -3.65
N ASN A 3 -22.90 3.02 -3.05
CA ASN A 3 -21.50 3.13 -2.69
C ASN A 3 -21.35 2.48 -1.31
N VAL A 4 -20.57 1.42 -1.23
CA VAL A 4 -20.33 0.67 0.00
C VAL A 4 -18.90 0.91 0.45
N VAL A 5 -18.70 1.17 1.75
CA VAL A 5 -17.37 1.32 2.34
C VAL A 5 -17.20 0.23 3.40
N VAL A 6 -16.18 -0.59 3.26
CA VAL A 6 -15.79 -1.59 4.27
C VAL A 6 -14.64 -1.04 5.09
N ILE A 7 -14.85 -0.91 6.39
CA ILE A 7 -13.83 -0.44 7.35
C ILE A 7 -13.57 -1.51 8.41
N GLY A 8 -12.38 -1.48 9.01
CA GLY A 8 -12.08 -2.23 10.23
C GLY A 8 -12.52 -1.44 11.45
N ALA A 9 -13.38 -2.02 12.27
CA ALA A 9 -13.90 -1.35 13.47
C ALA A 9 -12.96 -1.48 14.68
N GLN A 10 -11.98 -2.39 14.61
CA GLN A 10 -11.03 -2.65 15.71
C GLN A 10 -9.58 -2.60 15.20
N TRP A 11 -8.91 -3.75 15.16
CA TRP A 11 -7.47 -3.86 14.92
C TRP A 11 -7.07 -4.14 13.46
N GLY A 12 -8.03 -4.32 12.57
CA GLY A 12 -7.77 -4.59 11.16
C GLY A 12 -7.68 -6.08 10.79
N ASP A 13 -7.84 -6.98 11.76
CA ASP A 13 -7.80 -8.44 11.63
C ASP A 13 -9.19 -9.10 11.71
N GLU A 14 -10.27 -8.31 11.58
CA GLU A 14 -11.67 -8.74 11.71
C GLU A 14 -12.16 -9.59 10.53
N GLY A 15 -11.30 -9.88 9.56
CA GLY A 15 -11.70 -10.66 8.39
C GLY A 15 -12.31 -9.83 7.25
N LYS A 16 -11.98 -8.52 7.16
CA LYS A 16 -12.44 -7.64 6.06
C LYS A 16 -12.25 -8.27 4.68
N GLY A 17 -11.14 -8.99 4.45
CA GLY A 17 -10.88 -9.64 3.17
C GLY A 17 -12.00 -10.56 2.70
N LYS A 18 -12.63 -11.35 3.59
CA LYS A 18 -13.80 -12.18 3.26
C LYS A 18 -15.02 -11.38 2.87
N ILE A 19 -15.26 -10.28 3.57
CA ILE A 19 -16.44 -9.42 3.31
C ILE A 19 -16.23 -8.65 2.01
N THR A 20 -15.03 -8.11 1.77
CA THR A 20 -14.73 -7.42 0.51
C THR A 20 -14.78 -8.36 -0.68
N ASP A 21 -14.27 -9.58 -0.57
CA ASP A 21 -14.40 -10.59 -1.62
C ASP A 21 -15.88 -10.88 -1.94
N LEU A 22 -16.69 -11.15 -0.91
CA LEU A 22 -18.13 -11.42 -1.08
C LEU A 22 -18.85 -10.25 -1.78
N LEU A 23 -18.59 -9.01 -1.34
CA LEU A 23 -19.23 -7.82 -1.91
C LEU A 23 -18.69 -7.48 -3.31
N SER A 24 -17.47 -7.85 -3.61
CA SER A 24 -16.84 -7.61 -4.91
C SER A 24 -17.57 -8.32 -6.06
N ARG A 25 -18.29 -9.42 -5.78
CA ARG A 25 -19.10 -10.15 -6.76
C ARG A 25 -20.18 -9.29 -7.43
N SER A 26 -20.67 -8.29 -6.72
CA SER A 26 -21.73 -7.39 -7.19
C SER A 26 -21.23 -5.97 -7.46
N ALA A 27 -19.91 -5.72 -7.30
CA ALA A 27 -19.31 -4.43 -7.52
C ALA A 27 -18.78 -4.29 -8.96
N ASP A 28 -19.06 -3.16 -9.59
CA ASP A 28 -18.46 -2.79 -10.88
C ASP A 28 -17.05 -2.23 -10.70
N VAL A 29 -16.82 -1.61 -9.54
CA VAL A 29 -15.54 -0.98 -9.19
C VAL A 29 -15.19 -1.28 -7.74
N VAL A 30 -13.96 -1.75 -7.49
CA VAL A 30 -13.41 -1.94 -6.14
C VAL A 30 -12.20 -1.02 -5.97
N VAL A 31 -12.22 -0.19 -4.92
CA VAL A 31 -11.21 0.84 -4.67
C VAL A 31 -10.51 0.59 -3.35
N ARG A 32 -9.23 0.27 -3.39
CA ARG A 32 -8.34 0.33 -2.24
C ARG A 32 -7.94 1.79 -2.02
N TYR A 33 -8.52 2.48 -1.04
CA TYR A 33 -8.37 3.92 -0.92
C TYR A 33 -7.25 4.37 0.02
N GLN A 34 -6.72 3.50 0.90
CA GLN A 34 -5.67 3.84 1.86
C GLN A 34 -4.84 2.61 2.27
N GLY A 35 -3.78 2.81 3.09
CA GLY A 35 -2.86 1.78 3.54
C GLY A 35 -1.74 1.53 2.54
N GLY A 36 -1.16 0.36 2.61
CA GLY A 36 -0.03 -0.06 1.76
C GLY A 36 0.22 -1.56 1.90
N VAL A 37 1.45 -1.98 1.69
CA VAL A 37 1.87 -3.39 1.77
C VAL A 37 1.88 -3.97 3.20
N ASN A 38 1.63 -3.16 4.21
CA ASN A 38 1.47 -3.61 5.60
C ASN A 38 0.14 -4.35 5.84
N ALA A 39 -0.85 -4.17 4.97
CA ALA A 39 -2.07 -4.97 4.99
C ALA A 39 -1.89 -6.21 4.12
N GLY A 40 -2.64 -7.26 4.41
CA GLY A 40 -2.69 -8.44 3.59
C GLY A 40 -4.07 -9.09 3.69
N HIS A 41 -4.57 -9.57 2.58
CA HIS A 41 -5.75 -10.41 2.55
C HIS A 41 -5.46 -11.67 1.74
N THR A 42 -6.08 -12.75 2.19
CA THR A 42 -5.96 -14.04 1.55
C THR A 42 -7.17 -14.28 0.69
N ILE A 43 -6.96 -14.65 -0.56
CA ILE A 43 -7.98 -15.07 -1.50
C ILE A 43 -7.75 -16.54 -1.87
N VAL A 44 -8.81 -17.25 -2.20
CA VAL A 44 -8.75 -18.66 -2.62
C VAL A 44 -9.30 -18.77 -4.04
N VAL A 45 -8.49 -19.33 -4.94
CA VAL A 45 -8.83 -19.57 -6.34
C VAL A 45 -8.49 -21.01 -6.67
N ASP A 46 -9.49 -21.81 -7.02
CA ASP A 46 -9.31 -23.22 -7.41
C ASP A 46 -8.37 -23.99 -6.46
N ASP A 47 -8.66 -23.96 -5.17
CA ASP A 47 -7.87 -24.57 -4.08
C ASP A 47 -6.49 -23.96 -3.82
N LYS A 48 -6.10 -22.93 -4.56
CA LYS A 48 -4.89 -22.18 -4.31
C LYS A 48 -5.13 -20.98 -3.42
N VAL A 49 -4.26 -20.81 -2.44
CA VAL A 49 -4.30 -19.69 -1.49
C VAL A 49 -3.33 -18.61 -1.97
N LEU A 50 -3.87 -17.47 -2.41
CA LEU A 50 -3.11 -16.32 -2.85
C LEU A 50 -3.17 -15.21 -1.79
N LYS A 51 -2.03 -14.57 -1.53
CA LYS A 51 -1.94 -13.43 -0.60
C LYS A 51 -1.71 -12.15 -1.39
N LEU A 52 -2.63 -11.22 -1.26
CA LEU A 52 -2.54 -9.88 -1.84
C LEU A 52 -2.32 -8.84 -0.74
N HIS A 53 -1.53 -7.82 -1.03
CA HIS A 53 -1.24 -6.71 -0.13
C HIS A 53 -1.76 -5.38 -0.67
N LEU A 54 -1.65 -5.14 -1.98
CA LEU A 54 -2.00 -3.89 -2.64
C LEU A 54 -3.21 -4.02 -3.55
N ILE A 55 -3.30 -5.12 -4.31
CA ILE A 55 -4.33 -5.31 -5.32
C ILE A 55 -5.67 -5.60 -4.63
N PRO A 56 -6.76 -4.86 -4.97
CA PRO A 56 -8.07 -5.11 -4.39
C PRO A 56 -8.61 -6.52 -4.66
N SER A 57 -9.39 -7.07 -3.73
CA SER A 57 -9.97 -8.42 -3.82
C SER A 57 -10.82 -8.63 -5.08
N GLY A 58 -11.43 -7.58 -5.60
CA GLY A 58 -12.26 -7.63 -6.81
C GLY A 58 -11.55 -8.10 -8.08
N ILE A 59 -10.23 -8.19 -8.10
CA ILE A 59 -9.43 -8.61 -9.27
C ILE A 59 -9.78 -10.02 -9.77
N LEU A 60 -10.39 -10.84 -8.93
CA LEU A 60 -10.84 -12.19 -9.29
C LEU A 60 -12.07 -12.19 -10.21
N TYR A 61 -12.78 -11.08 -10.31
CA TYR A 61 -14.04 -10.98 -11.05
C TYR A 61 -13.84 -10.23 -12.37
N LYS A 62 -14.06 -10.92 -13.51
CA LYS A 62 -13.71 -10.46 -14.86
C LYS A 62 -14.21 -9.05 -15.27
N ASN A 63 -15.34 -8.62 -14.73
CA ASN A 63 -15.96 -7.35 -15.11
C ASN A 63 -15.74 -6.24 -14.08
N THR A 64 -14.93 -6.51 -13.06
CA THR A 64 -14.68 -5.57 -11.97
C THR A 64 -13.43 -4.75 -12.26
N SER A 65 -13.56 -3.43 -12.20
CA SER A 65 -12.41 -2.52 -12.25
C SER A 65 -11.81 -2.37 -10.86
N CYS A 66 -10.54 -2.71 -10.68
CA CYS A 66 -9.82 -2.66 -9.40
C CYS A 66 -8.87 -1.50 -9.35
N LEU A 67 -9.12 -0.54 -8.47
CA LEU A 67 -8.35 0.70 -8.37
C LEU A 67 -7.49 0.72 -7.09
N ILE A 68 -6.20 0.96 -7.25
CA ILE A 68 -5.31 1.38 -6.17
C ILE A 68 -5.36 2.90 -6.13
N GLY A 69 -6.06 3.44 -5.13
CA GLY A 69 -6.38 4.86 -5.00
C GLY A 69 -5.23 5.72 -4.45
N SER A 70 -5.34 7.03 -4.58
CA SER A 70 -4.31 8.02 -4.23
C SER A 70 -3.94 8.08 -2.75
N GLY A 71 -4.78 7.53 -1.86
CA GLY A 71 -4.47 7.41 -0.44
C GLY A 71 -3.58 6.22 -0.10
N THR A 72 -3.43 5.25 -1.03
CA THR A 72 -2.56 4.09 -0.83
C THR A 72 -1.11 4.48 -1.10
N VAL A 73 -0.18 3.98 -0.28
CA VAL A 73 1.26 4.02 -0.57
C VAL A 73 1.67 2.72 -1.24
N VAL A 74 2.34 2.83 -2.38
CA VAL A 74 2.60 1.70 -3.28
C VAL A 74 4.09 1.35 -3.26
N ASP A 75 4.39 0.11 -2.94
CA ASP A 75 5.71 -0.48 -3.21
C ASP A 75 5.67 -1.14 -4.59
N PRO A 76 6.32 -0.58 -5.62
CA PRO A 76 6.23 -1.08 -6.99
C PRO A 76 6.76 -2.51 -7.13
N LYS A 77 7.82 -2.84 -6.39
CA LYS A 77 8.43 -4.18 -6.40
C LYS A 77 7.45 -5.25 -5.90
N ILE A 78 6.74 -4.96 -4.82
CA ILE A 78 5.74 -5.88 -4.26
C ILE A 78 4.52 -5.95 -5.17
N LEU A 79 4.06 -4.81 -5.69
CA LEU A 79 2.93 -4.77 -6.61
C LEU A 79 3.19 -5.60 -7.87
N LEU A 80 4.37 -5.49 -8.47
CA LEU A 80 4.75 -6.28 -9.65
C LEU A 80 4.80 -7.78 -9.34
N LYS A 81 5.29 -8.18 -8.16
CA LYS A 81 5.23 -9.57 -7.72
C LYS A 81 3.79 -10.10 -7.59
N GLU A 82 2.87 -9.27 -7.09
CA GLU A 82 1.45 -9.63 -7.03
C GLU A 82 0.84 -9.77 -8.43
N ILE A 83 1.19 -8.86 -9.34
CA ILE A 83 0.76 -8.91 -10.74
C ILE A 83 1.26 -10.20 -11.41
N ASP A 84 2.56 -10.48 -11.30
CA ASP A 84 3.16 -11.68 -11.89
C ASP A 84 2.51 -12.95 -11.32
N MET A 85 2.33 -13.02 -9.99
CA MET A 85 1.66 -14.14 -9.32
C MET A 85 0.22 -14.34 -9.83
N LEU A 86 -0.55 -13.26 -10.04
CA LEU A 86 -1.91 -13.36 -10.55
C LEU A 86 -1.93 -13.88 -12.00
N ILE A 87 -1.03 -13.37 -12.84
CA ILE A 87 -0.88 -13.82 -14.24
C ILE A 87 -0.51 -15.30 -14.30
N ASP A 88 0.47 -15.74 -13.50
CA ASP A 88 0.91 -17.15 -13.43
C ASP A 88 -0.20 -18.10 -12.98
N ASN A 89 -1.20 -17.58 -12.26
CA ASN A 89 -2.38 -18.34 -11.86
C ASN A 89 -3.58 -18.15 -12.80
N GLY A 90 -3.36 -17.57 -13.99
CA GLY A 90 -4.39 -17.42 -15.04
C GLY A 90 -5.45 -16.35 -14.76
N ILE A 91 -5.17 -15.43 -13.81
CA ILE A 91 -6.10 -14.35 -13.45
C ILE A 91 -5.88 -13.17 -14.39
N ASP A 92 -6.96 -12.68 -14.99
CA ASP A 92 -6.94 -11.49 -15.83
C ASP A 92 -6.78 -10.23 -14.98
N ILE A 93 -5.72 -9.47 -15.24
CA ILE A 93 -5.41 -8.21 -14.58
C ILE A 93 -5.78 -6.96 -15.39
N SER A 94 -6.49 -7.10 -16.49
CA SER A 94 -6.86 -5.99 -17.37
C SER A 94 -7.70 -4.91 -16.67
N GLY A 95 -8.45 -5.31 -15.64
CA GLY A 95 -9.21 -4.43 -14.77
C GLY A 95 -8.39 -3.64 -13.74
N LEU A 96 -7.09 -3.96 -13.55
CA LEU A 96 -6.25 -3.28 -12.59
C LEU A 96 -5.88 -1.86 -13.03
N LYS A 97 -6.07 -0.90 -12.14
CA LYS A 97 -5.74 0.52 -12.33
C LYS A 97 -5.04 1.07 -11.09
N ILE A 98 -4.06 1.94 -11.31
CA ILE A 98 -3.24 2.53 -10.26
C ILE A 98 -3.33 4.05 -10.39
N SER A 99 -3.57 4.73 -9.28
CA SER A 99 -3.60 6.20 -9.29
C SER A 99 -2.23 6.77 -9.62
N SER A 100 -2.16 7.62 -10.62
CA SER A 100 -0.97 8.38 -10.99
C SER A 100 -0.42 9.25 -9.85
N THR A 101 -1.25 9.55 -8.85
CA THR A 101 -0.90 10.40 -7.71
C THR A 101 -0.64 9.62 -6.41
N SER A 102 -0.76 8.29 -6.40
CA SER A 102 -0.34 7.46 -5.26
C SER A 102 1.15 7.64 -5.00
N HIS A 103 1.53 7.67 -3.71
CA HIS A 103 2.93 7.80 -3.32
C HIS A 103 3.65 6.46 -3.36
N VAL A 104 4.92 6.52 -3.74
CA VAL A 104 5.79 5.35 -3.91
C VAL A 104 6.59 5.11 -2.64
N THR A 105 6.57 3.88 -2.14
CA THR A 105 7.49 3.44 -1.11
C THR A 105 8.85 3.18 -1.74
N MET A 106 9.80 4.08 -1.47
CA MET A 106 11.16 4.01 -1.96
C MET A 106 12.04 3.10 -1.06
N PRO A 107 13.21 2.61 -1.52
CA PRO A 107 14.05 1.72 -0.74
C PRO A 107 14.50 2.34 0.59
N TYR A 108 14.80 3.64 0.60
CA TYR A 108 15.17 4.34 1.82
C TYR A 108 14.06 4.40 2.87
N HIS A 109 12.79 4.33 2.49
CA HIS A 109 11.67 4.29 3.44
C HIS A 109 11.69 3.00 4.27
N ARG A 110 11.94 1.85 3.62
CA ARG A 110 12.02 0.56 4.32
C ARG A 110 13.21 0.51 5.26
N ILE A 111 14.39 0.92 4.75
CA ILE A 111 15.61 0.93 5.56
C ILE A 111 15.45 1.85 6.79
N LEU A 112 14.86 3.02 6.62
CA LEU A 112 14.58 3.94 7.72
C LEU A 112 13.57 3.38 8.72
N ASP A 113 12.49 2.75 8.26
CA ASP A 113 11.49 2.13 9.13
C ASP A 113 12.13 1.06 10.04
N GLU A 114 12.94 0.19 9.45
CA GLU A 114 13.69 -0.85 10.17
C GLU A 114 14.72 -0.24 11.14
N ALA A 115 15.48 0.77 10.70
CA ALA A 115 16.50 1.43 11.52
C ALA A 115 15.89 2.18 12.72
N MET A 116 14.83 2.93 12.49
CA MET A 116 14.10 3.66 13.52
C MET A 116 13.51 2.72 14.57
N GLU A 117 12.94 1.60 14.13
CA GLU A 117 12.34 0.61 15.03
C GLU A 117 13.42 -0.15 15.82
N ALA A 118 14.59 -0.41 15.21
CA ALA A 118 15.73 -1.02 15.89
C ALA A 118 16.33 -0.08 16.94
N ASP A 119 16.48 1.19 16.64
CA ASP A 119 17.03 2.22 17.53
C ASP A 119 16.18 2.45 18.78
N ARG A 120 14.87 2.23 18.70
CA ARG A 120 13.94 2.31 19.83
C ARG A 120 14.16 1.23 20.91
N GLY A 121 14.88 0.16 20.63
CA GLY A 121 15.15 -0.92 21.58
C GLY A 121 13.88 -1.52 22.18
N SER A 122 13.66 -1.31 23.50
CA SER A 122 12.44 -1.76 24.20
C SER A 122 11.21 -0.90 23.96
N ASN A 123 11.36 0.30 23.39
CA ASN A 123 10.28 1.25 23.14
C ASN A 123 9.72 1.14 21.70
N LYS A 124 9.78 -0.05 21.11
CA LYS A 124 9.23 -0.32 19.79
C LYS A 124 7.75 0.01 19.71
N ILE A 125 7.33 0.60 18.58
CA ILE A 125 5.92 0.85 18.30
C ILE A 125 5.26 -0.29 17.51
N GLY A 126 6.05 -1.26 17.06
CA GLY A 126 5.58 -2.45 16.35
C GLY A 126 5.28 -2.19 14.88
N THR A 127 6.14 -1.48 14.16
CA THR A 127 5.99 -1.32 12.70
C THR A 127 6.21 -2.65 11.96
N THR A 128 5.72 -2.72 10.74
CA THR A 128 5.93 -3.90 9.89
C THR A 128 7.28 -3.88 9.16
N GLY A 129 8.10 -2.84 9.33
CA GLY A 129 9.36 -2.64 8.60
C GLY A 129 9.17 -2.44 7.08
N ARG A 130 7.96 -2.08 6.65
CA ARG A 130 7.61 -1.95 5.22
C ARG A 130 7.73 -0.53 4.69
N GLY A 131 8.21 0.41 5.50
CA GLY A 131 8.40 1.80 5.12
C GLY A 131 7.10 2.61 5.00
N ILE A 132 6.00 2.14 5.54
CA ILE A 132 4.68 2.79 5.41
C ILE A 132 4.66 4.15 6.10
N GLY A 133 5.09 4.22 7.37
CA GLY A 133 5.19 5.45 8.14
C GLY A 133 6.08 6.49 7.46
N PRO A 134 7.33 6.17 7.13
CA PRO A 134 8.23 7.07 6.40
C PRO A 134 7.68 7.55 5.06
N THR A 135 6.96 6.69 4.29
CA THR A 135 6.33 7.10 3.03
C THR A 135 5.21 8.12 3.26
N TYR A 136 4.36 7.94 4.28
CA TYR A 136 3.33 8.91 4.63
C TYR A 136 3.93 10.20 5.21
N ALA A 137 5.05 10.14 5.92
CA ALA A 137 5.78 11.31 6.38
C ALA A 137 6.24 12.17 5.18
N ASP A 138 6.88 11.56 4.20
CA ASP A 138 7.31 12.26 2.98
C ASP A 138 6.13 12.81 2.18
N LYS A 139 5.01 12.08 2.11
CA LYS A 139 3.76 12.60 1.51
C LYS A 139 3.30 13.89 2.21
N SER A 140 3.30 13.91 3.55
CA SER A 140 2.87 15.07 4.34
C SER A 140 3.86 16.23 4.25
N GLN A 141 5.15 15.94 4.17
CA GLN A 141 6.23 16.91 3.95
C GLN A 141 6.32 17.42 2.51
N ARG A 142 5.55 16.84 1.58
CA ARG A 142 5.56 17.14 0.14
C ARG A 142 6.86 16.77 -0.58
N ASN A 143 7.60 15.81 -0.03
CA ASN A 143 8.84 15.25 -0.58
C ASN A 143 8.61 13.88 -1.24
N GLY A 144 7.38 13.37 -1.21
CA GLY A 144 7.07 12.02 -1.69
C GLY A 144 7.07 11.90 -3.21
N ILE A 145 7.66 10.81 -3.71
CA ILE A 145 7.64 10.41 -5.12
C ILE A 145 6.27 9.80 -5.43
N ARG A 146 5.72 10.10 -6.60
CA ARG A 146 4.41 9.57 -7.05
C ARG A 146 4.57 8.57 -8.19
N ILE A 147 3.60 7.70 -8.38
CA ILE A 147 3.60 6.70 -9.47
C ILE A 147 3.87 7.34 -10.83
N ARG A 148 3.27 8.48 -11.13
CA ARG A 148 3.50 9.18 -12.40
C ARG A 148 4.95 9.63 -12.61
N ASP A 149 5.70 9.86 -11.53
CA ASP A 149 7.08 10.34 -11.60
C ASP A 149 8.01 9.20 -12.07
N LEU A 150 7.61 7.93 -11.91
CA LEU A 150 8.33 6.75 -12.40
C LEU A 150 8.23 6.58 -13.92
N LEU A 151 7.31 7.28 -14.59
CA LEU A 151 7.06 7.13 -16.03
C LEU A 151 7.97 8.00 -16.91
N ASN A 152 8.80 8.84 -16.29
CA ASN A 152 9.69 9.75 -17.01
C ASN A 152 11.00 9.92 -16.25
N LYS A 153 12.12 9.69 -16.94
CA LYS A 153 13.46 9.67 -16.34
C LYS A 153 13.86 11.03 -15.77
N GLU A 154 13.68 12.10 -16.55
CA GLU A 154 14.03 13.45 -16.15
C GLU A 154 13.23 13.84 -14.90
N ARG A 155 11.94 13.56 -14.93
CA ARG A 155 11.05 13.86 -13.81
C ARG A 155 11.44 13.08 -12.54
N LEU A 156 11.72 11.78 -12.65
CA LEU A 156 12.15 10.98 -11.51
C LEU A 156 13.46 11.48 -10.93
N SER A 157 14.44 11.80 -11.79
CA SER A 157 15.73 12.35 -11.37
C SER A 157 15.57 13.66 -10.59
N ASP A 158 14.75 14.57 -11.09
CA ASP A 158 14.51 15.87 -10.45
C ASP A 158 13.87 15.73 -9.07
N VAL A 159 12.83 14.89 -8.94
CA VAL A 159 12.05 14.81 -7.69
C VAL A 159 12.71 13.98 -6.60
N ILE A 160 13.63 13.05 -6.95
CA ILE A 160 14.27 12.15 -5.99
C ILE A 160 15.54 12.73 -5.36
N GLU A 161 16.20 13.67 -6.01
CA GLU A 161 17.52 14.17 -5.58
C GLU A 161 17.52 14.68 -4.14
N ILE A 162 16.60 15.58 -3.81
CA ILE A 162 16.51 16.18 -2.47
C ILE A 162 16.10 15.14 -1.42
N PRO A 163 15.00 14.37 -1.58
CA PRO A 163 14.62 13.35 -0.62
C PRO A 163 15.72 12.31 -0.38
N LEU A 164 16.38 11.82 -1.44
CA LEU A 164 17.44 10.83 -1.29
C LEU A 164 18.64 11.39 -0.53
N ARG A 165 19.07 12.62 -0.82
CA ARG A 165 20.17 13.28 -0.10
C ARG A 165 19.86 13.41 1.40
N GLU A 166 18.65 13.82 1.75
CA GLU A 166 18.20 13.95 3.15
C GLU A 166 18.17 12.60 3.85
N LYS A 167 17.57 11.59 3.22
CA LYS A 167 17.47 10.24 3.80
C LYS A 167 18.84 9.58 3.92
N ASN A 168 19.70 9.71 2.92
CA ASN A 168 21.09 9.24 3.01
C ASN A 168 21.85 9.90 4.16
N GLY A 169 21.64 11.20 4.40
CA GLY A 169 22.21 11.88 5.55
C GLY A 169 21.76 11.31 6.88
N LEU A 170 20.48 10.92 7.02
CA LEU A 170 19.95 10.26 8.20
C LEU A 170 20.53 8.84 8.34
N LEU A 171 20.53 8.06 7.27
CA LEU A 171 21.05 6.69 7.26
C LEU A 171 22.50 6.64 7.68
N GLU A 172 23.35 7.48 7.13
CA GLU A 172 24.78 7.49 7.39
C GLU A 172 25.12 8.06 8.79
N LYS A 173 24.61 9.27 9.10
CA LYS A 173 25.05 10.01 10.29
C LYS A 173 24.39 9.58 11.58
N ILE A 174 23.16 9.07 11.51
CA ILE A 174 22.42 8.67 12.70
C ILE A 174 22.47 7.16 12.89
N TYR A 175 22.27 6.38 11.82
CA TYR A 175 22.11 4.93 11.91
C TYR A 175 23.36 4.16 11.47
N GLY A 176 24.43 4.82 10.94
CA GLY A 176 25.64 4.16 10.47
C GLY A 176 25.42 3.23 9.25
N ILE A 177 24.35 3.46 8.50
CA ILE A 177 23.96 2.66 7.34
C ILE A 177 24.50 3.32 6.08
N LYS A 178 25.08 2.51 5.18
CA LYS A 178 25.65 2.98 3.93
C LYS A 178 24.60 3.71 3.07
N PRO A 179 24.94 4.90 2.54
CA PRO A 179 24.08 5.64 1.64
C PRO A 179 23.70 4.86 0.38
N LEU A 180 22.49 5.07 -0.10
CA LEU A 180 21.99 4.51 -1.35
C LEU A 180 22.48 5.36 -2.54
N LYS A 181 22.74 4.70 -3.65
CA LYS A 181 23.15 5.36 -4.89
C LYS A 181 21.93 5.80 -5.70
N LEU A 182 21.99 7.01 -6.21
CA LEU A 182 20.91 7.59 -7.02
C LEU A 182 20.68 6.79 -8.30
N GLU A 183 21.77 6.43 -8.98
CA GLU A 183 21.72 5.73 -10.26
C GLU A 183 21.02 4.38 -10.16
N ASP A 184 21.36 3.59 -9.12
CA ASP A 184 20.78 2.26 -8.89
C ASP A 184 19.25 2.36 -8.67
N ILE A 185 18.81 3.40 -7.93
CA ILE A 185 17.38 3.63 -7.67
C ILE A 185 16.66 4.07 -8.94
N ILE A 186 17.24 5.00 -9.70
CA ILE A 186 16.62 5.49 -10.95
C ILE A 186 16.43 4.34 -11.92
N GLU A 187 17.45 3.51 -12.15
CA GLU A 187 17.38 2.38 -13.06
C GLU A 187 16.28 1.39 -12.64
N GLU A 188 16.27 0.96 -11.36
CA GLU A 188 15.28 0.01 -10.84
C GLU A 188 13.85 0.58 -10.92
N TYR A 189 13.65 1.85 -10.56
CA TYR A 189 12.32 2.42 -10.47
C TYR A 189 11.74 2.87 -11.82
N LEU A 190 12.59 3.15 -12.82
CA LEU A 190 12.15 3.35 -14.20
C LEU A 190 11.65 2.05 -14.82
N ASP A 191 12.34 0.93 -14.59
CA ASP A 191 11.87 -0.40 -15.03
C ASP A 191 10.49 -0.70 -14.42
N TYR A 192 10.30 -0.44 -13.12
CA TYR A 192 8.99 -0.59 -12.49
C TYR A 192 7.94 0.34 -13.13
N GLY A 193 8.31 1.57 -13.43
CA GLY A 193 7.43 2.54 -14.09
C GLY A 193 6.99 2.08 -15.46
N GLU A 194 7.90 1.55 -16.29
CA GLU A 194 7.60 1.00 -17.61
C GLU A 194 6.60 -0.15 -17.52
N ARG A 195 6.86 -1.13 -16.66
CA ARG A 195 5.99 -2.29 -16.43
C ARG A 195 4.60 -1.92 -15.92
N LEU A 196 4.50 -0.89 -15.08
CA LEU A 196 3.23 -0.42 -14.51
C LEU A 196 2.48 0.57 -15.40
N SER A 197 3.12 1.15 -16.43
CA SER A 197 2.62 2.28 -17.20
C SER A 197 1.20 2.09 -17.74
N LYS A 198 0.88 0.90 -18.25
CA LYS A 198 -0.43 0.54 -18.81
C LYS A 198 -1.57 0.54 -17.79
N HIS A 199 -1.25 0.47 -16.51
CA HIS A 199 -2.21 0.46 -15.41
C HIS A 199 -2.41 1.85 -14.80
N VAL A 200 -1.57 2.84 -15.13
CA VAL A 200 -1.57 4.16 -14.48
C VAL A 200 -2.67 5.05 -15.04
N VAL A 201 -3.55 5.54 -14.18
CA VAL A 201 -4.70 6.37 -14.54
C VAL A 201 -4.92 7.53 -13.55
N ASP A 202 -5.81 8.45 -13.93
CA ASP A 202 -6.43 9.39 -12.98
C ASP A 202 -7.60 8.68 -12.28
N CYS A 203 -7.35 8.12 -11.09
CA CYS A 203 -8.36 7.41 -10.31
C CYS A 203 -9.53 8.30 -9.90
N THR A 204 -9.31 9.59 -9.64
CA THR A 204 -10.40 10.52 -9.28
C THR A 204 -11.40 10.65 -10.41
N ARG A 205 -10.91 10.86 -11.63
CA ARG A 205 -11.75 10.88 -12.84
C ARG A 205 -12.46 9.55 -13.08
N THR A 206 -11.74 8.44 -12.90
CA THR A 206 -12.30 7.10 -13.09
C THR A 206 -13.45 6.82 -12.11
N ILE A 207 -13.29 7.13 -10.82
CA ILE A 207 -14.32 6.96 -9.80
C ILE A 207 -15.52 7.90 -10.08
N HIS A 208 -15.25 9.14 -10.45
CA HIS A 208 -16.30 10.10 -10.77
C HIS A 208 -17.13 9.65 -11.98
N ALA A 209 -16.50 9.16 -13.04
CA ALA A 209 -17.19 8.61 -14.20
C ALA A 209 -18.05 7.40 -13.81
N ALA A 210 -17.50 6.45 -13.05
CA ALA A 210 -18.23 5.28 -12.56
C ALA A 210 -19.48 5.69 -11.73
N SER A 211 -19.33 6.71 -10.88
CA SER A 211 -20.43 7.25 -10.09
C SER A 211 -21.53 7.89 -10.97
N LYS A 212 -21.15 8.65 -12.01
CA LYS A 212 -22.10 9.21 -12.99
C LYS A 212 -22.84 8.12 -13.76
N ASP A 213 -22.14 7.06 -14.14
CA ASP A 213 -22.68 5.90 -14.83
C ASP A 213 -23.51 4.99 -13.91
N LYS A 214 -23.75 5.41 -12.66
CA LYS A 214 -24.52 4.67 -11.66
C LYS A 214 -23.96 3.26 -11.38
N LYS A 215 -22.66 3.05 -11.46
CA LYS A 215 -22.00 1.81 -11.12
C LYS A 215 -21.95 1.58 -9.61
N ASN A 216 -21.92 0.31 -9.20
CA ASN A 216 -21.73 -0.08 -7.81
C ASN A 216 -20.26 0.03 -7.45
N ILE A 217 -19.92 0.90 -6.50
CA ILE A 217 -18.53 1.13 -6.08
C ILE A 217 -18.35 0.62 -4.65
N LEU A 218 -17.38 -0.30 -4.49
CA LEU A 218 -16.95 -0.82 -3.20
C LEU A 218 -15.62 -0.16 -2.82
N PHE A 219 -15.58 0.51 -1.68
CA PHE A 219 -14.36 1.04 -1.09
C PHE A 219 -13.82 0.05 -0.05
N GLU A 220 -12.68 -0.54 -0.34
CA GLU A 220 -11.99 -1.50 0.50
C GLU A 220 -11.01 -0.77 1.42
N GLY A 221 -11.29 -0.74 2.72
CA GLY A 221 -10.42 -0.20 3.76
C GLY A 221 -9.33 -1.19 4.17
N ALA A 222 -8.23 -0.64 4.65
CA ALA A 222 -7.14 -1.38 5.28
C ALA A 222 -7.05 -1.03 6.76
N GLN A 223 -6.33 -1.82 7.52
CA GLN A 223 -6.15 -1.66 8.97
C GLN A 223 -7.48 -1.64 9.75
N GLY A 224 -7.50 -0.98 10.89
CA GLY A 224 -8.66 -0.81 11.75
C GLY A 224 -8.64 0.50 12.52
N THR A 225 -9.79 0.91 13.03
CA THR A 225 -9.98 2.20 13.73
C THR A 225 -9.07 2.35 14.95
N LEU A 226 -8.77 1.25 15.66
CA LEU A 226 -7.88 1.32 16.82
C LEU A 226 -6.39 1.51 16.45
N LEU A 227 -6.04 1.43 15.16
CA LEU A 227 -4.71 1.78 14.65
C LEU A 227 -4.66 3.20 14.02
N ASP A 228 -5.76 3.95 14.12
CA ASP A 228 -5.82 5.33 13.66
C ASP A 228 -4.91 6.25 14.47
N LEU A 229 -4.32 7.26 13.83
CA LEU A 229 -3.39 8.18 14.47
C LEU A 229 -4.08 9.13 15.45
N ASP A 230 -5.34 9.49 15.19
CA ASP A 230 -6.09 10.43 16.00
C ASP A 230 -6.98 9.74 17.04
N HIS A 231 -7.58 8.61 16.67
CA HIS A 231 -8.62 7.94 17.48
C HIS A 231 -8.22 6.55 17.97
N GLY A 232 -7.01 6.08 17.62
CA GLY A 232 -6.53 4.75 17.98
C GLY A 232 -5.65 4.72 19.23
N THR A 233 -4.88 3.67 19.36
CA THR A 233 -3.96 3.42 20.49
C THR A 233 -2.57 4.01 20.23
N TYR A 234 -2.52 5.25 19.78
CA TYR A 234 -1.27 5.97 19.57
C TYR A 234 -0.36 5.85 20.80
N PRO A 235 0.96 5.59 20.67
CA PRO A 235 1.76 5.53 19.43
C PRO A 235 1.87 4.13 18.80
N PHE A 236 1.18 3.12 19.30
CA PHE A 236 1.36 1.73 18.87
C PHE A 236 0.75 1.48 17.48
N ALA A 237 1.52 0.77 16.64
CA ALA A 237 1.15 0.45 15.27
C ALA A 237 0.83 -1.05 15.07
N VAL A 238 0.78 -1.83 16.14
CA VAL A 238 0.57 -3.27 16.12
C VAL A 238 -0.63 -3.69 16.96
N SER A 239 -1.35 -4.71 16.51
CA SER A 239 -2.59 -5.16 17.13
C SER A 239 -2.42 -6.23 18.22
N TYR A 240 -1.26 -6.88 18.37
CA TYR A 240 -1.22 -8.16 19.11
C TYR A 240 -0.10 -8.34 20.13
N THR A 241 1.02 -7.64 20.13
CA THR A 241 2.18 -8.02 20.96
C THR A 241 2.18 -7.49 22.38
N HIS A 242 1.65 -6.31 22.63
CA HIS A 242 1.66 -5.72 23.97
C HIS A 242 0.36 -5.00 24.35
N LEU A 243 -0.64 -5.08 23.50
CA LEU A 243 -1.99 -4.58 23.78
C LEU A 243 -2.95 -5.70 24.20
N THR A 244 -2.57 -6.95 24.01
CA THR A 244 -3.29 -8.07 24.60
C THR A 244 -2.88 -8.19 26.07
N LEU A 245 -3.84 -8.03 26.96
CA LEU A 245 -3.68 -8.46 28.34
C LEU A 245 -3.13 -9.89 28.34
N PRO A 246 -2.18 -10.24 29.22
CA PRO A 246 -1.74 -11.61 29.36
C PRO A 246 -2.93 -12.46 29.78
N THR A 247 -3.60 -13.06 28.80
CA THR A 247 -4.72 -13.98 28.98
C THR A 247 -4.29 -15.31 29.63
N ILE A 248 -3.00 -15.45 29.91
CA ILE A 248 -2.39 -16.71 30.35
C ILE A 248 -2.56 -16.95 31.86
N LEU A 249 -3.10 -16.02 32.61
CA LEU A 249 -3.11 -16.13 34.07
C LEU A 249 -4.49 -16.30 34.72
N LEU A 250 -5.51 -16.66 33.98
CA LEU A 250 -6.85 -16.84 34.54
C LEU A 250 -7.53 -18.14 34.09
N VAL A 251 -6.76 -19.21 33.93
CA VAL A 251 -7.32 -20.57 33.89
C VAL A 251 -6.58 -21.43 34.88
#